data_07c20699c53bf8bfde180c64db2b10fd
#
_entry.id   07c20699c53bf8bfde180c64db2b10fd
#
_cell.length_a   1.000
_cell.length_b   1.000
_cell.length_c   1.000
_cell.angle_alpha   90.00
_cell.angle_beta   90.00
_cell.angle_gamma   90.00
#
_symmetry.space_group_name_H-M   'P 1'
#
loop_
_entity.id
_entity.type
_entity.pdbx_description
1 polymer ?
#
loop_
_entity_poly.entity_id
_entity_poly.type
_entity_poly.pdbx_seq_one_letter_code
_entity_poly.pdbx_strand_id
1 'polypeptide(L)'
;MLKWLTNAISWLRHREARQDIERVIQGDSTRLDLSYRFLSTLPPEIAQLQNLSALYLSDNQLSMLPPEITQLQNLTRLELSDNQLSTLPPEIIKLQHLTDLDLGRNQLSTLPSEITKLPNLTELDLSGNQLSTLPPEIIKLQKLTRLNLRDNQLSTLPPEIAKLSNLTELDLNGNPLTDFPPEIVEQGTEAILEYLREQTEDGTPEWISKLLVVGEGGVGKTSLLRALRHEDFNPQENTTHGIEIRQLPLPHPKWTGVTMQLNTWDFGGQEIYHATHQFFLSNRSLFLLVWNARHGFEQGRLYYWLDTIQAKAPESPVLIVATHIDQRDADMPLGELRRKYPQILAHYEVSSSTSLGIETLRQAMIDVAANLPLMGEKWPTAWRNAAYAIRDCQEHYITPAAMYEMITAHRVRNEHATILAQWLHDLGDILYFQNDPDLNDIVILQPQWVTQYISKVLTSEEVIQRLGVFTRQHMKALWSDIDAAIQDHFLRLMEKFDLSYRILENRDQALEE
;
A
#
# COMPACT_ATOMS: atom_id res chain seq x y z
N MET A 1 -36.90 -22.77 33.42
CA MET A 1 -37.69 -23.08 32.21
C MET A 1 -36.84 -22.98 30.95
N LEU A 2 -36.08 -21.91 30.69
CA LEU A 2 -35.23 -21.77 29.50
C LEU A 2 -34.17 -22.88 29.36
N LYS A 3 -33.38 -23.21 30.39
CA LYS A 3 -32.38 -24.28 30.36
C LYS A 3 -32.96 -25.67 30.00
N TRP A 4 -34.16 -25.97 30.45
CA TRP A 4 -34.81 -27.24 30.11
C TRP A 4 -35.27 -27.28 28.67
N LEU A 5 -35.81 -26.20 28.13
CA LEU A 5 -36.15 -26.06 26.71
C LEU A 5 -34.93 -26.19 25.81
N THR A 6 -33.81 -25.54 26.15
CA THR A 6 -32.54 -25.63 25.39
C THR A 6 -32.00 -27.05 25.37
N ASN A 7 -32.03 -27.76 26.51
CA ASN A 7 -31.60 -29.16 26.59
C ASN A 7 -32.53 -30.11 25.79
N ALA A 8 -33.84 -29.88 25.82
CA ALA A 8 -34.79 -30.70 25.05
C ALA A 8 -34.65 -30.50 23.54
N ILE A 9 -34.42 -29.27 23.10
CA ILE A 9 -34.17 -28.95 21.67
C ILE A 9 -32.84 -29.56 21.23
N SER A 10 -31.78 -29.46 21.99
CA SER A 10 -30.48 -30.08 21.71
C SER A 10 -30.61 -31.61 21.60
N TRP A 11 -31.33 -32.21 22.53
CA TRP A 11 -31.57 -33.66 22.50
C TRP A 11 -32.36 -34.12 21.23
N LEU A 12 -33.39 -33.36 20.80
CA LEU A 12 -34.13 -33.63 19.60
C LEU A 12 -33.26 -33.57 18.34
N ARG A 13 -32.40 -32.54 18.23
CA ARG A 13 -31.44 -32.35 17.11
C ARG A 13 -30.44 -33.50 17.03
N HIS A 14 -29.87 -33.91 18.16
CA HIS A 14 -28.98 -35.09 18.21
C HIS A 14 -29.71 -36.37 17.84
N ARG A 15 -30.98 -36.51 18.17
CA ARG A 15 -31.80 -37.68 17.78
C ARG A 15 -32.03 -37.73 16.28
N GLU A 16 -32.35 -36.61 15.64
CA GLU A 16 -32.48 -36.52 14.19
C GLU A 16 -31.16 -36.82 13.47
N ALA A 17 -30.05 -36.25 13.93
CA ALA A 17 -28.72 -36.54 13.38
C ALA A 17 -28.37 -38.05 13.49
N ARG A 18 -28.68 -38.70 14.63
CA ARG A 18 -28.51 -40.16 14.78
C ARG A 18 -29.36 -40.94 13.79
N GLN A 19 -30.61 -40.56 13.56
CA GLN A 19 -31.46 -41.21 12.56
C GLN A 19 -30.92 -41.10 11.14
N ASP A 20 -30.34 -39.93 10.79
CA ASP A 20 -29.70 -39.74 9.49
C ASP A 20 -28.43 -40.62 9.37
N ILE A 21 -27.62 -40.69 10.43
CA ILE A 21 -26.46 -41.58 10.52
C ILE A 21 -26.90 -43.08 10.36
N GLU A 22 -27.93 -43.50 11.09
CA GLU A 22 -28.46 -44.85 11.01
C GLU A 22 -28.97 -45.21 9.59
N ARG A 23 -29.61 -44.27 8.90
CA ARG A 23 -30.03 -44.45 7.50
C ARG A 23 -28.85 -44.67 6.57
N VAL A 24 -27.74 -43.92 6.77
CA VAL A 24 -26.51 -44.10 5.98
C VAL A 24 -25.85 -45.44 6.31
N ILE A 25 -25.84 -45.87 7.59
CA ILE A 25 -25.33 -47.19 8.00
C ILE A 25 -26.12 -48.34 7.35
N GLN A 26 -27.45 -48.19 7.24
CA GLN A 26 -28.32 -49.21 6.67
C GLN A 26 -28.41 -49.16 5.14
N GLY A 27 -27.97 -48.08 4.52
CA GLY A 27 -27.98 -47.84 3.08
C GLY A 27 -26.58 -47.87 2.46
N ASP A 28 -26.54 -47.74 1.12
CA ASP A 28 -25.28 -47.70 0.37
C ASP A 28 -24.77 -46.26 0.13
N SER A 29 -25.27 -45.26 0.92
CA SER A 29 -24.88 -43.87 0.72
C SER A 29 -23.47 -43.65 1.24
N THR A 30 -22.63 -43.02 0.41
CA THR A 30 -21.28 -42.57 0.78
C THR A 30 -21.25 -41.07 1.16
N ARG A 31 -22.43 -40.44 1.28
CA ARG A 31 -22.57 -39.03 1.62
C ARG A 31 -23.55 -38.85 2.78
N LEU A 32 -23.17 -37.96 3.73
CA LEU A 32 -24.02 -37.57 4.85
C LEU A 32 -24.05 -36.04 4.94
N ASP A 33 -25.29 -35.50 4.95
CA ASP A 33 -25.54 -34.08 5.14
C ASP A 33 -26.24 -33.85 6.48
N LEU A 34 -25.53 -33.17 7.39
CA LEU A 34 -26.00 -32.70 8.69
C LEU A 34 -25.88 -31.18 8.81
N SER A 35 -25.86 -30.48 7.69
CA SER A 35 -25.83 -29.00 7.67
C SER A 35 -27.13 -28.42 8.22
N TYR A 36 -27.06 -27.20 8.78
CA TYR A 36 -28.21 -26.44 9.34
C TYR A 36 -28.97 -27.16 10.47
N ARG A 37 -28.29 -28.07 11.19
CA ARG A 37 -28.91 -28.86 12.29
C ARG A 37 -28.69 -28.22 13.67
N PHE A 38 -27.96 -27.11 13.76
CA PHE A 38 -27.61 -26.46 15.04
C PHE A 38 -26.93 -27.40 16.04
N LEU A 39 -26.15 -28.33 15.56
CA LEU A 39 -25.43 -29.30 16.39
C LEU A 39 -24.28 -28.62 17.12
N SER A 40 -24.20 -28.82 18.44
CA SER A 40 -23.05 -28.39 19.25
C SER A 40 -21.96 -29.44 19.36
N THR A 41 -22.31 -30.70 19.13
CA THR A 41 -21.40 -31.86 19.09
C THR A 41 -21.91 -32.87 18.08
N LEU A 42 -21.04 -33.75 17.60
CA LEU A 42 -21.45 -34.86 16.73
C LEU A 42 -21.71 -36.13 17.55
N PRO A 43 -22.73 -36.92 17.17
CA PRO A 43 -22.93 -38.23 17.76
C PRO A 43 -21.72 -39.13 17.52
N PRO A 44 -21.23 -39.93 18.51
CA PRO A 44 -20.07 -40.82 18.35
C PRO A 44 -20.32 -41.95 17.33
N GLU A 45 -21.56 -42.25 17.03
CA GLU A 45 -21.98 -43.22 16.01
C GLU A 45 -21.47 -42.86 14.61
N ILE A 46 -21.06 -41.59 14.38
CA ILE A 46 -20.42 -41.13 13.12
C ILE A 46 -19.20 -42.01 12.76
N ALA A 47 -18.47 -42.54 13.74
CA ALA A 47 -17.33 -43.40 13.54
C ALA A 47 -17.65 -44.73 12.79
N GLN A 48 -18.91 -45.14 12.76
CA GLN A 48 -19.33 -46.37 12.08
C GLN A 48 -19.41 -46.20 10.54
N LEU A 49 -19.40 -44.94 10.04
CA LEU A 49 -19.56 -44.62 8.62
C LEU A 49 -18.25 -44.74 7.84
N GLN A 50 -17.54 -45.84 7.94
CA GLN A 50 -16.19 -46.00 7.36
C GLN A 50 -16.15 -45.89 5.83
N ASN A 51 -17.29 -46.08 5.12
CA ASN A 51 -17.40 -45.94 3.67
C ASN A 51 -17.75 -44.50 3.23
N LEU A 52 -17.88 -43.57 4.16
CA LEU A 52 -18.28 -42.20 3.85
C LEU A 52 -17.18 -41.48 3.05
N SER A 53 -17.56 -40.90 1.91
CA SER A 53 -16.68 -40.10 1.06
C SER A 53 -16.91 -38.60 1.21
N ALA A 54 -18.09 -38.13 1.61
CA ALA A 54 -18.41 -36.75 1.82
C ALA A 54 -19.26 -36.53 3.08
N LEU A 55 -18.83 -35.57 3.92
CA LEU A 55 -19.54 -35.18 5.13
C LEU A 55 -19.73 -33.65 5.14
N TYR A 56 -21.00 -33.23 5.23
CA TYR A 56 -21.41 -31.84 5.26
C TYR A 56 -21.91 -31.50 6.67
N LEU A 57 -21.29 -30.54 7.30
CA LEU A 57 -21.55 -30.10 8.68
C LEU A 57 -21.63 -28.57 8.78
N SER A 58 -21.80 -27.88 7.65
CA SER A 58 -21.86 -26.42 7.61
C SER A 58 -23.08 -25.87 8.39
N ASP A 59 -23.00 -24.60 8.84
CA ASP A 59 -24.08 -23.94 9.55
C ASP A 59 -24.54 -24.70 10.81
N ASN A 60 -23.57 -25.08 11.66
CA ASN A 60 -23.82 -25.69 12.97
C ASN A 60 -23.21 -24.85 14.12
N GLN A 61 -23.12 -25.41 15.30
CA GLN A 61 -22.58 -24.75 16.51
C GLN A 61 -21.41 -25.57 17.08
N LEU A 62 -20.67 -26.25 16.19
CA LEU A 62 -19.56 -27.10 16.61
C LEU A 62 -18.40 -26.24 17.09
N SER A 63 -18.00 -26.38 18.36
CA SER A 63 -16.82 -25.74 18.92
C SER A 63 -15.56 -26.62 18.85
N MET A 64 -15.74 -27.91 18.64
CA MET A 64 -14.68 -28.89 18.43
C MET A 64 -15.18 -30.07 17.59
N LEU A 65 -14.26 -30.70 16.88
CA LEU A 65 -14.52 -31.97 16.22
C LEU A 65 -14.17 -33.12 17.14
N PRO A 66 -15.05 -34.13 17.30
CA PRO A 66 -14.74 -35.31 18.07
C PRO A 66 -13.65 -36.13 17.38
N PRO A 67 -12.73 -36.78 18.12
CA PRO A 67 -11.66 -37.61 17.55
C PRO A 67 -12.17 -38.74 16.66
N GLU A 68 -13.39 -39.19 16.88
CA GLU A 68 -14.08 -40.25 16.12
C GLU A 68 -14.21 -39.94 14.64
N ILE A 69 -14.27 -38.65 14.24
CA ILE A 69 -14.34 -38.25 12.84
C ILE A 69 -13.11 -38.74 12.04
N THR A 70 -11.98 -38.91 12.71
CA THR A 70 -10.74 -39.39 12.09
C THR A 70 -10.75 -40.88 11.73
N GLN A 71 -11.80 -41.61 12.11
CA GLN A 71 -12.01 -42.99 11.67
C GLN A 71 -12.60 -43.07 10.27
N LEU A 72 -13.13 -41.97 9.71
CA LEU A 72 -13.68 -41.87 8.37
C LEU A 72 -12.57 -41.80 7.29
N GLN A 73 -11.77 -42.83 7.19
CA GLN A 73 -10.54 -42.84 6.39
C GLN A 73 -10.78 -42.70 4.88
N ASN A 74 -11.97 -42.99 4.39
CA ASN A 74 -12.36 -42.86 2.98
C ASN A 74 -12.90 -41.46 2.63
N LEU A 75 -12.90 -40.52 3.61
CA LEU A 75 -13.44 -39.20 3.40
C LEU A 75 -12.56 -38.41 2.43
N THR A 76 -13.18 -37.91 1.38
CA THR A 76 -12.56 -37.03 0.37
C THR A 76 -12.98 -35.57 0.51
N ARG A 77 -14.20 -35.33 1.04
CA ARG A 77 -14.76 -33.99 1.24
C ARG A 77 -15.30 -33.81 2.66
N LEU A 78 -14.86 -32.74 3.33
CA LEU A 78 -15.31 -32.36 4.66
C LEU A 78 -15.64 -30.86 4.70
N GLU A 79 -16.94 -30.54 4.85
CA GLU A 79 -17.43 -29.16 4.96
C GLU A 79 -17.80 -28.85 6.40
N LEU A 80 -17.18 -27.80 6.94
CA LEU A 80 -17.31 -27.36 8.34
C LEU A 80 -17.52 -25.86 8.43
N SER A 81 -17.84 -25.19 7.32
CA SER A 81 -18.04 -23.73 7.33
C SER A 81 -19.18 -23.29 8.26
N ASP A 82 -19.13 -22.05 8.67
CA ASP A 82 -20.14 -21.45 9.56
C ASP A 82 -20.36 -22.26 10.86
N ASN A 83 -19.25 -22.52 11.58
CA ASN A 83 -19.23 -23.16 12.89
C ASN A 83 -18.48 -22.30 13.93
N GLN A 84 -18.11 -22.86 15.06
CA GLN A 84 -17.42 -22.17 16.17
C GLN A 84 -16.09 -22.86 16.49
N LEU A 85 -15.45 -23.47 15.49
CA LEU A 85 -14.21 -24.22 15.68
C LEU A 85 -13.06 -23.25 15.95
N SER A 86 -12.41 -23.41 17.10
CA SER A 86 -11.19 -22.66 17.45
C SER A 86 -9.91 -23.48 17.19
N THR A 87 -10.02 -24.79 17.11
CA THR A 87 -8.93 -25.73 16.84
C THR A 87 -9.45 -26.96 16.08
N LEU A 88 -8.51 -27.76 15.54
CA LEU A 88 -8.80 -29.06 14.98
C LEU A 88 -8.06 -30.15 15.77
N PRO A 89 -8.61 -31.39 15.85
CA PRO A 89 -7.92 -32.48 16.50
C PRO A 89 -6.63 -32.82 15.71
N PRO A 90 -5.49 -33.05 16.38
CA PRO A 90 -4.24 -33.41 15.71
C PRO A 90 -4.36 -34.67 14.84
N GLU A 91 -5.25 -35.56 15.20
CA GLU A 91 -5.56 -36.80 14.48
C GLU A 91 -6.20 -36.56 13.11
N ILE A 92 -6.55 -35.32 12.73
CA ILE A 92 -7.06 -34.98 11.39
C ILE A 92 -6.15 -35.50 10.27
N ILE A 93 -4.85 -35.66 10.55
CA ILE A 93 -3.87 -36.28 9.65
C ILE A 93 -4.23 -37.68 9.19
N LYS A 94 -5.12 -38.39 9.88
CA LYS A 94 -5.57 -39.74 9.49
C LYS A 94 -6.49 -39.73 8.28
N LEU A 95 -7.07 -38.59 7.91
CA LEU A 95 -7.93 -38.42 6.73
C LEU A 95 -7.08 -38.29 5.46
N GLN A 96 -6.30 -39.33 5.16
CA GLN A 96 -5.29 -39.32 4.09
C GLN A 96 -5.87 -39.18 2.67
N HIS A 97 -7.16 -39.44 2.48
CA HIS A 97 -7.87 -39.33 1.19
C HIS A 97 -8.55 -37.98 0.99
N LEU A 98 -8.47 -37.07 1.99
CA LEU A 98 -9.14 -35.76 1.93
C LEU A 98 -8.57 -34.91 0.80
N THR A 99 -9.44 -34.45 -0.09
CA THR A 99 -9.14 -33.55 -1.21
C THR A 99 -9.69 -32.14 -0.99
N ASP A 100 -10.85 -32.06 -0.31
CA ASP A 100 -11.58 -30.82 -0.10
C ASP A 100 -11.85 -30.62 1.40
N LEU A 101 -11.36 -29.51 1.96
CA LEU A 101 -11.57 -29.13 3.35
C LEU A 101 -12.05 -27.69 3.42
N ASP A 102 -13.30 -27.51 3.83
CA ASP A 102 -13.89 -26.20 4.09
C ASP A 102 -13.99 -25.93 5.59
N LEU A 103 -13.24 -24.94 6.06
CA LEU A 103 -13.20 -24.42 7.43
C LEU A 103 -13.59 -22.95 7.48
N GLY A 104 -14.22 -22.43 6.44
CA GLY A 104 -14.61 -21.03 6.35
C GLY A 104 -15.52 -20.59 7.50
N ARG A 105 -15.43 -19.32 7.89
CA ARG A 105 -16.26 -18.70 8.94
C ARG A 105 -16.30 -19.48 10.25
N ASN A 106 -15.10 -19.72 10.79
CA ASN A 106 -14.87 -20.32 12.09
C ASN A 106 -14.10 -19.35 13.01
N GLN A 107 -13.49 -19.84 14.07
CA GLN A 107 -12.73 -19.04 15.06
C GLN A 107 -11.27 -19.47 15.16
N LEU A 108 -10.70 -19.95 14.05
CA LEU A 108 -9.32 -20.40 14.00
C LEU A 108 -8.36 -19.20 14.07
N SER A 109 -7.53 -19.15 15.10
CA SER A 109 -6.48 -18.12 15.25
C SER A 109 -5.14 -18.57 14.64
N THR A 110 -4.94 -19.87 14.48
CA THR A 110 -3.77 -20.49 13.87
C THR A 110 -4.19 -21.70 13.04
N LEU A 111 -3.47 -21.95 11.94
CA LEU A 111 -3.65 -23.19 11.17
C LEU A 111 -2.80 -24.29 11.82
N PRO A 112 -3.42 -25.38 12.29
CA PRO A 112 -2.68 -26.53 12.83
C PRO A 112 -1.72 -27.10 11.78
N SER A 113 -0.45 -27.28 12.15
CA SER A 113 0.58 -27.80 11.25
C SER A 113 0.26 -29.20 10.73
N GLU A 114 -0.63 -29.91 11.40
CA GLU A 114 -1.15 -31.23 11.02
C GLU A 114 -1.87 -31.21 9.67
N ILE A 115 -2.58 -30.13 9.33
CA ILE A 115 -3.27 -29.98 8.04
C ILE A 115 -2.25 -30.09 6.89
N THR A 116 -1.06 -29.56 7.08
CA THR A 116 0.00 -29.60 6.06
C THR A 116 0.52 -31.02 5.76
N LYS A 117 0.11 -32.00 6.54
CA LYS A 117 0.45 -33.42 6.35
C LYS A 117 -0.61 -34.19 5.56
N LEU A 118 -1.68 -33.54 5.08
CA LEU A 118 -2.72 -34.14 4.23
C LEU A 118 -2.23 -34.19 2.77
N PRO A 119 -1.84 -35.37 2.25
CA PRO A 119 -1.05 -35.44 1.02
C PRO A 119 -1.86 -35.24 -0.26
N ASN A 120 -3.19 -35.30 -0.14
CA ASN A 120 -4.11 -35.28 -1.29
C ASN A 120 -4.98 -34.00 -1.34
N LEU A 121 -4.78 -33.05 -0.42
CA LEU A 121 -5.58 -31.85 -0.34
C LEU A 121 -5.37 -30.99 -1.60
N THR A 122 -6.47 -30.69 -2.30
CA THR A 122 -6.52 -29.85 -3.50
C THR A 122 -7.22 -28.52 -3.25
N GLU A 123 -8.23 -28.50 -2.37
CA GLU A 123 -8.97 -27.30 -2.01
C GLU A 123 -8.97 -27.11 -0.49
N LEU A 124 -8.62 -25.90 -0.05
CA LEU A 124 -8.64 -25.52 1.37
C LEU A 124 -9.27 -24.14 1.50
N ASP A 125 -10.45 -24.09 2.15
CA ASP A 125 -11.09 -22.84 2.52
C ASP A 125 -10.88 -22.56 4.01
N LEU A 126 -10.28 -21.40 4.29
CA LEU A 126 -10.02 -20.87 5.63
C LEU A 126 -10.58 -19.45 5.78
N SER A 127 -11.45 -19.01 4.87
CA SER A 127 -11.99 -17.65 4.87
C SER A 127 -12.77 -17.33 6.13
N GLY A 128 -12.83 -16.05 6.50
CA GLY A 128 -13.63 -15.60 7.64
C GLY A 128 -13.17 -16.17 8.99
N ASN A 129 -11.87 -16.34 9.20
CA ASN A 129 -11.27 -16.80 10.45
C ASN A 129 -10.47 -15.67 11.13
N GLN A 130 -9.60 -16.01 12.06
CA GLN A 130 -8.77 -15.06 12.84
C GLN A 130 -7.28 -15.37 12.65
N LEU A 131 -6.90 -15.92 11.49
CA LEU A 131 -5.53 -16.33 11.22
C LEU A 131 -4.64 -15.09 11.09
N SER A 132 -3.60 -15.00 11.91
CA SER A 132 -2.59 -13.93 11.83
C SER A 132 -1.33 -14.33 11.06
N THR A 133 -1.07 -15.63 10.93
CA THR A 133 0.06 -16.21 10.19
C THR A 133 -0.30 -17.56 9.61
N LEU A 134 0.45 -17.98 8.58
CA LEU A 134 0.43 -19.36 8.08
C LEU A 134 1.75 -20.07 8.44
N PRO A 135 1.71 -21.38 8.74
CA PRO A 135 2.93 -22.13 8.99
C PRO A 135 3.74 -22.30 7.69
N PRO A 136 5.08 -22.20 7.73
CA PRO A 136 5.94 -22.43 6.55
C PRO A 136 5.74 -23.83 5.94
N GLU A 137 5.33 -24.79 6.75
CA GLU A 137 5.00 -26.16 6.33
C GLU A 137 3.86 -26.24 5.33
N ILE A 138 3.14 -25.14 5.05
CA ILE A 138 2.10 -25.07 4.01
C ILE A 138 2.61 -25.58 2.64
N ILE A 139 3.91 -25.42 2.38
CA ILE A 139 4.59 -25.97 1.20
C ILE A 139 4.40 -27.48 1.02
N LYS A 140 4.09 -28.24 2.06
CA LYS A 140 3.91 -29.69 1.97
C LYS A 140 2.62 -30.07 1.22
N LEU A 141 1.68 -29.14 1.07
CA LEU A 141 0.43 -29.33 0.33
C LEU A 141 0.64 -29.19 -1.19
N GLN A 142 1.50 -30.03 -1.76
CA GLN A 142 1.95 -29.94 -3.15
C GLN A 142 0.83 -30.14 -4.20
N LYS A 143 -0.32 -30.68 -3.82
CA LYS A 143 -1.48 -30.86 -4.71
C LYS A 143 -2.50 -29.71 -4.61
N LEU A 144 -2.27 -28.74 -3.72
CA LEU A 144 -3.20 -27.65 -3.50
C LEU A 144 -3.32 -26.79 -4.76
N THR A 145 -4.55 -26.61 -5.25
CA THR A 145 -4.92 -25.77 -6.40
C THR A 145 -5.67 -24.53 -5.98
N ARG A 146 -6.43 -24.60 -4.89
CA ARG A 146 -7.21 -23.48 -4.36
C ARG A 146 -6.93 -23.29 -2.87
N LEU A 147 -6.60 -22.06 -2.49
CA LEU A 147 -6.46 -21.64 -1.10
C LEU A 147 -7.23 -20.35 -0.88
N ASN A 148 -8.29 -20.43 -0.10
CA ASN A 148 -9.07 -19.25 0.27
C ASN A 148 -8.70 -18.81 1.70
N LEU A 149 -8.13 -17.62 1.81
CA LEU A 149 -7.71 -16.99 3.07
C LEU A 149 -8.41 -15.65 3.31
N ARG A 150 -9.46 -15.38 2.53
CA ARG A 150 -10.22 -14.13 2.59
C ARG A 150 -10.71 -13.83 4.01
N ASP A 151 -10.80 -12.53 4.36
CA ASP A 151 -11.34 -12.05 5.63
C ASP A 151 -10.68 -12.71 6.86
N ASN A 152 -9.34 -12.65 6.92
CA ASN A 152 -8.52 -13.07 8.07
C ASN A 152 -7.69 -11.87 8.62
N GLN A 153 -6.68 -12.14 9.44
CA GLN A 153 -5.81 -11.13 10.06
C GLN A 153 -4.34 -11.30 9.62
N LEU A 154 -4.13 -11.80 8.42
CA LEU A 154 -2.78 -12.03 7.89
C LEU A 154 -2.12 -10.70 7.56
N SER A 155 -0.96 -10.43 8.15
CA SER A 155 -0.10 -9.30 7.80
C SER A 155 0.97 -9.66 6.78
N THR A 156 1.32 -10.94 6.69
CA THR A 156 2.37 -11.49 5.84
C THR A 156 2.02 -12.91 5.38
N LEU A 157 2.72 -13.40 4.37
CA LEU A 157 2.67 -14.80 3.93
C LEU A 157 4.07 -15.45 4.05
N PRO A 158 4.15 -16.73 4.40
CA PRO A 158 5.40 -17.45 4.33
C PRO A 158 5.88 -17.53 2.87
N PRO A 159 7.13 -17.14 2.57
CA PRO A 159 7.65 -17.17 1.19
C PRO A 159 7.57 -18.54 0.53
N GLU A 160 7.54 -19.60 1.33
CA GLU A 160 7.42 -20.99 0.88
C GLU A 160 6.14 -21.26 0.09
N ILE A 161 5.09 -20.45 0.26
CA ILE A 161 3.83 -20.58 -0.49
C ILE A 161 4.07 -20.46 -2.00
N ALA A 162 5.07 -19.67 -2.41
CA ALA A 162 5.46 -19.49 -3.80
C ALA A 162 5.99 -20.77 -4.47
N LYS A 163 6.34 -21.79 -3.67
CA LYS A 163 6.79 -23.10 -4.16
C LYS A 163 5.65 -24.10 -4.35
N LEU A 164 4.40 -23.71 -4.10
CA LEU A 164 3.22 -24.51 -4.42
C LEU A 164 2.92 -24.41 -5.93
N SER A 165 3.57 -25.26 -6.72
CA SER A 165 3.52 -25.20 -8.20
C SER A 165 2.14 -25.44 -8.82
N ASN A 166 1.22 -26.06 -8.09
CA ASN A 166 -0.13 -26.35 -8.55
C ASN A 166 -1.16 -25.31 -8.10
N LEU A 167 -0.78 -24.35 -7.26
CA LEU A 167 -1.70 -23.34 -6.74
C LEU A 167 -2.06 -22.33 -7.85
N THR A 168 -3.31 -22.31 -8.24
CA THR A 168 -3.87 -21.43 -9.29
C THR A 168 -4.82 -20.38 -8.73
N GLU A 169 -5.43 -20.64 -7.57
CA GLU A 169 -6.34 -19.69 -6.93
C GLU A 169 -5.89 -19.45 -5.48
N LEU A 170 -5.60 -18.18 -5.16
CA LEU A 170 -5.26 -17.69 -3.81
C LEU A 170 -6.07 -16.42 -3.56
N ASP A 171 -7.04 -16.47 -2.65
CA ASP A 171 -7.80 -15.28 -2.25
C ASP A 171 -7.29 -14.78 -0.89
N LEU A 172 -6.77 -13.54 -0.90
CA LEU A 172 -6.21 -12.85 0.26
C LEU A 172 -7.01 -11.60 0.64
N ASN A 173 -8.13 -11.33 -0.05
CA ASN A 173 -8.94 -10.14 0.19
C ASN A 173 -9.38 -10.03 1.66
N GLY A 174 -9.47 -8.81 2.18
CA GLY A 174 -9.89 -8.58 3.56
C GLY A 174 -8.84 -8.93 4.63
N ASN A 175 -7.54 -9.06 4.24
CA ASN A 175 -6.42 -9.22 5.18
C ASN A 175 -5.61 -7.91 5.29
N PRO A 176 -5.05 -7.58 6.46
CA PRO A 176 -4.19 -6.41 6.64
C PRO A 176 -2.75 -6.70 6.15
N LEU A 177 -2.58 -7.08 4.88
CA LEU A 177 -1.28 -7.42 4.31
C LEU A 177 -0.39 -6.18 4.24
N THR A 178 0.66 -6.14 5.06
CA THR A 178 1.64 -5.05 5.10
C THR A 178 2.90 -5.33 4.29
N ASP A 179 3.18 -6.61 4.03
CA ASP A 179 4.39 -7.06 3.32
C ASP A 179 4.18 -7.20 1.81
N PHE A 180 2.99 -6.84 1.31
CA PHE A 180 2.67 -6.85 -0.11
C PHE A 180 2.22 -5.47 -0.57
N PRO A 181 2.76 -5.00 -1.68
CA PRO A 181 2.18 -3.86 -2.37
C PRO A 181 0.73 -4.15 -2.76
N PRO A 182 -0.21 -3.23 -2.50
CA PRO A 182 -1.61 -3.41 -2.91
C PRO A 182 -1.77 -3.76 -4.39
N GLU A 183 -0.93 -3.17 -5.22
CA GLU A 183 -0.92 -3.36 -6.68
C GLU A 183 -0.60 -4.82 -7.08
N ILE A 184 0.20 -5.53 -6.28
CA ILE A 184 0.48 -6.96 -6.48
C ILE A 184 -0.74 -7.80 -6.10
N VAL A 185 -1.38 -7.45 -4.98
CA VAL A 185 -2.57 -8.17 -4.49
C VAL A 185 -3.73 -8.04 -5.48
N GLU A 186 -3.93 -6.85 -6.05
CA GLU A 186 -4.98 -6.57 -7.04
C GLU A 186 -4.81 -7.34 -8.36
N GLN A 187 -3.58 -7.70 -8.74
CA GLN A 187 -3.31 -8.48 -9.95
C GLN A 187 -3.58 -9.98 -9.79
N GLY A 188 -3.83 -10.45 -8.56
CA GLY A 188 -4.25 -11.82 -8.26
C GLY A 188 -3.11 -12.80 -8.00
N THR A 189 -3.47 -14.07 -7.96
CA THR A 189 -2.62 -15.15 -7.44
C THR A 189 -1.27 -15.28 -8.13
N GLU A 190 -1.24 -15.21 -9.44
CA GLU A 190 -0.01 -15.40 -10.21
C GLU A 190 1.01 -14.30 -9.89
N ALA A 191 0.57 -13.04 -9.87
CA ALA A 191 1.42 -11.90 -9.52
C ALA A 191 1.99 -12.01 -8.09
N ILE A 192 1.15 -12.40 -7.11
CA ILE A 192 1.57 -12.60 -5.71
C ILE A 192 2.64 -13.70 -5.62
N LEU A 193 2.41 -14.85 -6.24
CA LEU A 193 3.33 -15.98 -6.17
C LEU A 193 4.64 -15.67 -6.90
N GLU A 194 4.59 -14.95 -8.01
CA GLU A 194 5.78 -14.53 -8.75
C GLU A 194 6.59 -13.49 -7.99
N TYR A 195 5.92 -12.49 -7.42
CA TYR A 195 6.57 -11.51 -6.55
C TYR A 195 7.32 -12.17 -5.38
N LEU A 196 6.68 -13.15 -4.72
CA LEU A 196 7.32 -13.93 -3.66
C LEU A 196 8.52 -14.75 -4.17
N ARG A 197 8.44 -15.33 -5.37
CA ARG A 197 9.57 -16.06 -5.97
C ARG A 197 10.75 -15.12 -6.22
N GLU A 198 10.49 -13.96 -6.82
CA GLU A 198 11.52 -12.95 -7.10
C GLU A 198 12.16 -12.42 -5.81
N GLN A 199 11.38 -12.22 -4.73
CA GLN A 199 11.90 -11.80 -3.43
C GLN A 199 12.78 -12.85 -2.75
N THR A 200 12.44 -14.15 -2.88
CA THR A 200 13.18 -15.23 -2.21
C THR A 200 14.50 -15.52 -2.85
N GLU A 201 14.68 -15.24 -4.14
CA GLU A 201 15.91 -15.58 -4.87
C GLU A 201 17.07 -14.64 -4.55
N ASP A 202 16.84 -13.29 -4.36
CA ASP A 202 17.94 -12.32 -4.14
C ASP A 202 17.46 -10.94 -3.61
N GLY A 203 16.31 -10.85 -2.96
CA GLY A 203 15.74 -9.56 -2.52
C GLY A 203 16.60 -8.84 -1.47
N THR A 204 16.93 -7.58 -1.73
CA THR A 204 17.60 -6.69 -0.77
C THR A 204 16.67 -5.56 -0.34
N PRO A 205 16.63 -5.22 0.97
CA PRO A 205 15.79 -4.13 1.42
C PRO A 205 16.28 -2.78 0.88
N GLU A 206 15.34 -2.01 0.32
CA GLU A 206 15.57 -0.62 -0.09
C GLU A 206 15.08 0.33 1.00
N TRP A 207 15.97 1.23 1.42
CA TRP A 207 15.74 2.16 2.52
C TRP A 207 15.58 3.57 2.01
N ILE A 208 14.69 3.75 1.01
CA ILE A 208 14.47 5.04 0.34
C ILE A 208 13.00 5.41 0.45
N SER A 209 12.72 6.69 0.76
CA SER A 209 11.38 7.26 0.71
C SER A 209 11.44 8.75 0.40
N LYS A 210 10.28 9.37 0.24
CA LYS A 210 10.11 10.77 -0.14
C LYS A 210 9.68 11.61 1.06
N LEU A 211 10.32 12.76 1.24
CA LEU A 211 9.95 13.77 2.21
C LEU A 211 9.57 15.07 1.50
N LEU A 212 8.34 15.48 1.64
CA LEU A 212 7.80 16.69 1.05
C LEU A 212 7.70 17.80 2.10
N VAL A 213 8.35 18.94 1.84
CA VAL A 213 8.32 20.08 2.75
C VAL A 213 7.49 21.20 2.13
N VAL A 214 6.29 21.37 2.64
CA VAL A 214 5.26 22.28 2.11
C VAL A 214 4.94 23.41 3.09
N GLY A 215 4.38 24.50 2.58
CA GLY A 215 4.05 25.71 3.37
C GLY A 215 4.38 26.98 2.60
N GLU A 216 3.92 28.11 3.13
CA GLU A 216 4.02 29.45 2.51
C GLU A 216 5.46 29.93 2.26
N GLY A 217 5.61 31.02 1.50
CA GLY A 217 6.89 31.68 1.28
C GLY A 217 7.47 32.25 2.58
N GLY A 218 8.79 32.12 2.76
CA GLY A 218 9.50 32.70 3.91
C GLY A 218 9.20 32.07 5.27
N VAL A 219 8.53 30.90 5.32
CA VAL A 219 8.29 30.19 6.60
C VAL A 219 9.50 29.42 7.11
N GLY A 220 10.60 29.39 6.37
CA GLY A 220 11.85 28.78 6.81
C GLY A 220 12.02 27.29 6.44
N LYS A 221 11.38 26.79 5.36
CA LYS A 221 11.50 25.40 4.88
C LYS A 221 12.94 24.99 4.61
N THR A 222 13.65 25.76 3.78
CA THR A 222 15.06 25.52 3.44
C THR A 222 15.95 25.56 4.66
N SER A 223 15.78 26.56 5.54
CA SER A 223 16.54 26.66 6.79
C SER A 223 16.27 25.48 7.73
N LEU A 224 15.03 24.97 7.77
CA LEU A 224 14.66 23.78 8.52
C LEU A 224 15.37 22.54 7.98
N LEU A 225 15.37 22.34 6.67
CA LEU A 225 16.06 21.21 6.04
C LEU A 225 17.56 21.25 6.25
N ARG A 226 18.19 22.45 6.23
CA ARG A 226 19.60 22.62 6.58
C ARG A 226 19.87 22.22 8.02
N ALA A 227 19.06 22.70 8.96
CA ALA A 227 19.18 22.34 10.38
C ALA A 227 19.03 20.82 10.61
N LEU A 228 18.09 20.16 9.94
CA LEU A 228 17.90 18.70 9.98
C LEU A 228 19.09 17.91 9.42
N ARG A 229 19.89 18.52 8.51
CA ARG A 229 21.14 17.97 7.97
C ARG A 229 22.36 18.34 8.81
N HIS A 230 22.19 19.07 9.92
CA HIS A 230 23.27 19.63 10.74
C HIS A 230 24.19 20.61 9.97
N GLU A 231 23.62 21.29 8.96
CA GLU A 231 24.30 22.38 8.26
C GLU A 231 24.16 23.69 9.04
N ASP A 232 25.14 24.59 8.91
CA ASP A 232 25.11 25.89 9.58
C ASP A 232 23.93 26.75 9.11
N PHE A 233 23.33 27.48 10.05
CA PHE A 233 22.26 28.43 9.77
C PHE A 233 22.78 29.59 8.90
N ASN A 234 22.07 29.85 7.79
CA ASN A 234 22.38 30.99 6.92
C ASN A 234 21.29 32.06 7.09
N PRO A 235 21.60 33.24 7.71
CA PRO A 235 20.62 34.31 7.86
C PRO A 235 20.26 35.01 6.54
N GLN A 236 21.06 34.81 5.50
CA GLN A 236 20.85 35.35 4.15
C GLN A 236 20.44 34.26 3.15
N GLU A 237 19.65 33.27 3.62
CA GLU A 237 19.16 32.20 2.74
C GLU A 237 18.33 32.77 1.59
N ASN A 238 18.71 32.43 0.37
CA ASN A 238 17.97 32.85 -0.82
C ASN A 238 16.60 32.17 -0.90
N THR A 239 15.66 32.84 -1.53
CA THR A 239 14.37 32.24 -1.83
C THR A 239 14.56 31.07 -2.81
N THR A 240 14.01 29.92 -2.47
CA THR A 240 14.00 28.76 -3.35
C THR A 240 13.09 29.03 -4.56
N HIS A 241 13.62 28.87 -5.76
CA HIS A 241 12.89 28.95 -7.01
C HIS A 241 12.68 27.54 -7.57
N GLY A 242 11.43 27.15 -7.82
CA GLY A 242 11.09 25.80 -8.27
C GLY A 242 11.21 24.78 -7.15
N ILE A 243 11.92 23.68 -7.39
CA ILE A 243 12.10 22.56 -6.46
C ILE A 243 13.59 22.25 -6.30
N GLU A 244 14.02 22.04 -5.07
CA GLU A 244 15.34 21.49 -4.77
C GLU A 244 15.18 20.11 -4.14
N ILE A 245 15.82 19.09 -4.73
CA ILE A 245 15.82 17.73 -4.20
C ILE A 245 17.21 17.43 -3.64
N ARG A 246 17.26 17.08 -2.35
CA ARG A 246 18.48 16.63 -1.66
C ARG A 246 18.19 15.42 -0.80
N GLN A 247 19.20 14.67 -0.49
CA GLN A 247 19.13 13.51 0.38
C GLN A 247 19.28 13.91 1.86
N LEU A 248 18.48 13.24 2.72
CA LEU A 248 18.59 13.32 4.18
C LEU A 248 18.76 11.90 4.73
N PRO A 249 19.98 11.50 5.11
CA PRO A 249 20.22 10.20 5.72
C PRO A 249 19.76 10.21 7.19
N LEU A 250 18.98 9.21 7.57
CA LEU A 250 18.51 8.99 8.94
C LEU A 250 18.85 7.56 9.38
N PRO A 251 19.30 7.35 10.64
CA PRO A 251 19.52 6.00 11.15
C PRO A 251 18.18 5.29 11.33
N HIS A 252 18.14 3.97 11.11
CA HIS A 252 16.95 3.19 11.42
C HIS A 252 16.79 3.01 12.95
N PRO A 253 15.58 3.21 13.54
CA PRO A 253 15.42 3.23 14.99
C PRO A 253 15.66 1.88 15.68
N LYS A 254 15.47 0.77 14.96
CA LYS A 254 15.56 -0.59 15.51
C LYS A 254 16.78 -1.38 15.01
N TRP A 255 17.31 -1.10 13.82
CA TRP A 255 18.36 -1.90 13.19
C TRP A 255 19.66 -1.11 13.06
N THR A 256 20.63 -1.49 13.90
CA THR A 256 21.96 -0.87 13.92
C THR A 256 22.68 -1.05 12.59
N GLY A 257 23.24 0.02 12.06
CA GLY A 257 23.97 0.00 10.79
C GLY A 257 23.10 0.18 9.55
N VAL A 258 21.78 0.28 9.70
CA VAL A 258 20.86 0.62 8.61
C VAL A 258 20.66 2.12 8.55
N THR A 259 20.82 2.69 7.36
CA THR A 259 20.53 4.10 7.07
C THR A 259 19.36 4.20 6.12
N MET A 260 18.32 4.90 6.55
CA MET A 260 17.17 5.27 5.73
C MET A 260 17.51 6.56 4.97
N GLN A 261 17.17 6.60 3.69
CA GLN A 261 17.45 7.75 2.82
C GLN A 261 16.13 8.46 2.49
N LEU A 262 15.93 9.66 2.99
CA LEU A 262 14.81 10.49 2.59
C LEU A 262 15.21 11.44 1.46
N ASN A 263 14.59 11.32 0.30
CA ASN A 263 14.67 12.31 -0.77
C ASN A 263 13.82 13.51 -0.38
N THR A 264 14.45 14.58 0.09
CA THR A 264 13.78 15.79 0.56
C THR A 264 13.45 16.70 -0.59
N TRP A 265 12.19 17.09 -0.72
CA TRP A 265 11.69 17.99 -1.73
C TRP A 265 11.38 19.34 -1.09
N ASP A 266 12.26 20.33 -1.35
CA ASP A 266 12.10 21.71 -0.89
C ASP A 266 11.47 22.55 -1.98
N PHE A 267 10.21 22.92 -1.77
CA PHE A 267 9.44 23.69 -2.73
C PHE A 267 9.59 25.19 -2.50
N GLY A 268 9.75 25.95 -3.59
CA GLY A 268 9.63 27.40 -3.56
C GLY A 268 8.29 27.83 -2.96
N GLY A 269 8.33 28.59 -1.86
CA GLY A 269 7.12 28.90 -1.09
C GLY A 269 6.31 30.08 -1.62
N GLN A 270 6.63 30.67 -2.77
CA GLN A 270 5.84 31.73 -3.36
C GLN A 270 4.51 31.19 -3.88
N GLU A 271 3.43 31.95 -3.73
CA GLU A 271 2.07 31.56 -4.10
C GLU A 271 1.95 31.07 -5.55
N ILE A 272 2.74 31.65 -6.45
CA ILE A 272 2.79 31.25 -7.86
C ILE A 272 3.23 29.79 -8.09
N TYR A 273 3.94 29.17 -7.13
CA TYR A 273 4.39 27.78 -7.24
C TYR A 273 3.48 26.78 -6.54
N HIS A 274 2.47 27.22 -5.78
CA HIS A 274 1.64 26.29 -4.99
C HIS A 274 0.93 25.23 -5.85
N ALA A 275 0.44 25.61 -7.00
CA ALA A 275 -0.23 24.67 -7.90
C ALA A 275 0.77 23.68 -8.53
N THR A 276 2.04 24.09 -8.80
CA THR A 276 3.06 23.17 -9.31
C THR A 276 3.47 22.11 -8.29
N HIS A 277 3.32 22.39 -6.98
CA HIS A 277 3.61 21.39 -5.95
C HIS A 277 2.72 20.17 -6.06
N GLN A 278 1.47 20.34 -6.52
CA GLN A 278 0.49 19.25 -6.64
C GLN A 278 0.94 18.14 -7.58
N PHE A 279 1.82 18.40 -8.56
CA PHE A 279 2.37 17.39 -9.47
C PHE A 279 3.14 16.29 -8.73
N PHE A 280 3.68 16.62 -7.56
CA PHE A 280 4.62 15.80 -6.82
C PHE A 280 4.05 15.24 -5.53
N LEU A 281 2.81 15.62 -5.16
CA LEU A 281 2.14 15.07 -4.00
C LEU A 281 1.66 13.64 -4.34
N SER A 282 2.29 12.66 -3.75
CA SER A 282 1.96 11.24 -3.92
C SER A 282 1.81 10.56 -2.58
N ASN A 283 1.07 9.46 -2.54
CA ASN A 283 1.05 8.56 -1.40
C ASN A 283 2.47 8.03 -1.11
N ARG A 284 2.64 7.36 0.03
CA ARG A 284 3.93 6.78 0.46
C ARG A 284 5.02 7.81 0.76
N SER A 285 4.61 9.05 1.06
CA SER A 285 5.51 10.16 1.39
C SER A 285 5.32 10.61 2.83
N LEU A 286 6.37 11.16 3.45
CA LEU A 286 6.23 11.93 4.68
C LEU A 286 6.07 13.41 4.35
N PHE A 287 5.10 14.08 4.97
CA PHE A 287 4.91 15.52 4.80
C PHE A 287 5.39 16.29 6.04
N LEU A 288 6.19 17.32 5.81
CA LEU A 288 6.41 18.39 6.79
C LEU A 288 5.62 19.63 6.34
N LEU A 289 4.53 19.93 7.03
CA LEU A 289 3.76 21.15 6.81
C LEU A 289 4.30 22.26 7.70
N VAL A 290 5.03 23.19 7.11
CA VAL A 290 5.80 24.22 7.81
C VAL A 290 5.07 25.55 7.81
N TRP A 291 4.96 26.19 8.97
CA TRP A 291 4.40 27.52 9.13
C TRP A 291 5.25 28.37 10.08
N ASN A 292 5.09 29.69 10.03
CA ASN A 292 5.87 30.63 10.78
C ASN A 292 5.08 31.18 11.98
N ALA A 293 5.49 30.85 13.20
CA ALA A 293 4.82 31.27 14.43
C ALA A 293 4.69 32.81 14.56
N ARG A 294 5.63 33.59 13.98
CA ARG A 294 5.58 35.08 14.01
C ARG A 294 4.29 35.60 13.36
N HIS A 295 3.81 34.96 12.31
CA HIS A 295 2.67 35.44 11.52
C HIS A 295 1.34 34.81 11.96
N GLY A 296 1.38 33.75 12.76
CA GLY A 296 0.20 32.98 13.17
C GLY A 296 -0.20 31.91 12.16
N PHE A 297 -0.98 30.93 12.64
CA PHE A 297 -1.34 29.74 11.84
C PHE A 297 -2.28 30.05 10.66
N GLU A 298 -3.12 31.09 10.77
CA GLU A 298 -4.04 31.51 9.71
C GLU A 298 -3.29 31.96 8.45
N GLN A 299 -2.22 32.76 8.63
CA GLN A 299 -1.35 33.19 7.53
C GLN A 299 -0.50 32.04 6.95
N GLY A 300 -0.31 30.95 7.71
CA GLY A 300 0.31 29.72 7.23
C GLY A 300 -0.54 28.92 6.24
N ARG A 301 -1.79 29.32 6.03
CA ARG A 301 -2.76 28.63 5.14
C ARG A 301 -2.82 27.13 5.39
N LEU A 302 -2.74 26.68 6.65
CA LEU A 302 -2.64 25.26 7.01
C LEU A 302 -3.83 24.45 6.46
N TYR A 303 -5.05 24.99 6.49
CA TYR A 303 -6.23 24.32 5.92
C TYR A 303 -6.10 24.06 4.41
N TYR A 304 -5.60 25.03 3.65
CA TYR A 304 -5.34 24.85 2.22
C TYR A 304 -4.37 23.70 1.95
N TRP A 305 -3.24 23.68 2.67
CA TRP A 305 -2.26 22.61 2.51
C TRP A 305 -2.77 21.25 2.94
N LEU A 306 -3.49 21.19 4.05
CA LEU A 306 -4.07 19.94 4.55
C LEU A 306 -5.18 19.41 3.64
N ASP A 307 -6.06 20.27 3.10
CA ASP A 307 -7.07 19.88 2.11
C ASP A 307 -6.39 19.35 0.82
N THR A 308 -5.31 20.00 0.37
CA THR A 308 -4.54 19.58 -0.80
C THR A 308 -3.85 18.22 -0.57
N ILE A 309 -3.18 18.03 0.57
CA ILE A 309 -2.53 16.75 0.92
C ILE A 309 -3.59 15.64 1.03
N GLN A 310 -4.72 15.91 1.70
CA GLN A 310 -5.80 14.94 1.83
C GLN A 310 -6.39 14.52 0.49
N ALA A 311 -6.47 15.44 -0.47
CA ALA A 311 -6.99 15.15 -1.81
C ALA A 311 -6.04 14.32 -2.68
N LYS A 312 -4.70 14.52 -2.51
CA LYS A 312 -3.68 13.91 -3.38
C LYS A 312 -2.94 12.74 -2.74
N ALA A 313 -2.79 12.74 -1.42
CA ALA A 313 -2.03 11.78 -0.64
C ALA A 313 -2.73 11.47 0.71
N PRO A 314 -3.97 10.95 0.70
CA PRO A 314 -4.80 10.80 1.90
C PRO A 314 -4.20 9.88 2.97
N GLU A 315 -3.34 8.95 2.58
CA GLU A 315 -2.73 7.96 3.48
C GLU A 315 -1.36 8.38 4.00
N SER A 316 -0.83 9.49 3.51
CA SER A 316 0.51 9.95 3.87
C SER A 316 0.51 10.66 5.21
N PRO A 317 1.45 10.34 6.13
CA PRO A 317 1.57 11.01 7.41
C PRO A 317 2.02 12.45 7.27
N VAL A 318 1.47 13.33 8.13
CA VAL A 318 1.79 14.76 8.19
C VAL A 318 2.33 15.12 9.57
N LEU A 319 3.51 15.72 9.61
CA LEU A 319 4.05 16.41 10.78
C LEU A 319 3.91 17.92 10.55
N ILE A 320 3.20 18.61 11.44
CA ILE A 320 3.10 20.07 11.40
C ILE A 320 4.28 20.68 12.15
N VAL A 321 4.95 21.66 11.55
CA VAL A 321 6.15 22.27 12.13
C VAL A 321 5.99 23.78 12.20
N ALA A 322 5.97 24.33 13.42
CA ALA A 322 6.05 25.76 13.67
C ALA A 322 7.52 26.21 13.74
N THR A 323 7.91 27.14 12.91
CA THR A 323 9.24 27.73 12.91
C THR A 323 9.28 29.07 13.66
N HIS A 324 10.48 29.60 13.94
CA HIS A 324 10.72 30.89 14.61
C HIS A 324 10.14 30.96 16.02
N ILE A 325 10.11 29.85 16.75
CA ILE A 325 9.61 29.83 18.13
C ILE A 325 10.53 30.56 19.13
N ASP A 326 11.75 30.85 18.72
CA ASP A 326 12.65 31.76 19.47
C ASP A 326 12.15 33.21 19.53
N GLN A 327 11.17 33.57 18.69
CA GLN A 327 10.63 34.91 18.58
C GLN A 327 9.16 35.00 19.03
N ARG A 328 8.39 33.92 18.93
CA ARG A 328 6.99 33.85 19.33
C ARG A 328 6.55 32.40 19.55
N ASP A 329 5.78 32.16 20.59
CA ASP A 329 5.17 30.88 20.86
C ASP A 329 4.19 30.50 19.75
N ALA A 330 4.12 29.21 19.45
CA ALA A 330 3.21 28.65 18.46
C ALA A 330 1.83 28.40 19.08
N ASP A 331 0.81 29.09 18.56
CA ASP A 331 -0.58 28.87 18.94
C ASP A 331 -1.39 28.39 17.73
N MET A 332 -1.98 27.18 17.83
CA MET A 332 -2.78 26.59 16.76
C MET A 332 -3.83 25.62 17.31
N PRO A 333 -4.99 25.47 16.66
CA PRO A 333 -6.08 24.61 17.10
C PRO A 333 -5.82 23.13 16.73
N LEU A 334 -4.74 22.54 17.27
CA LEU A 334 -4.30 21.19 16.91
C LEU A 334 -5.40 20.12 17.08
N GLY A 335 -6.22 20.23 18.14
CA GLY A 335 -7.30 19.28 18.40
C GLY A 335 -8.42 19.33 17.35
N GLU A 336 -8.71 20.49 16.78
CA GLU A 336 -9.66 20.66 15.68
C GLU A 336 -9.08 20.10 14.38
N LEU A 337 -7.83 20.46 14.07
CA LEU A 337 -7.14 20.00 12.86
C LEU A 337 -7.05 18.47 12.81
N ARG A 338 -6.67 17.81 13.91
CA ARG A 338 -6.59 16.34 13.97
C ARG A 338 -7.93 15.64 13.80
N ARG A 339 -9.03 16.27 14.26
CA ARG A 339 -10.38 15.70 14.02
C ARG A 339 -10.79 15.77 12.57
N LYS A 340 -10.38 16.82 11.85
CA LYS A 340 -10.68 17.01 10.42
C LYS A 340 -9.71 16.22 9.54
N TYR A 341 -8.42 16.14 9.94
CA TYR A 341 -7.35 15.52 9.15
C TYR A 341 -6.63 14.45 9.98
N PRO A 342 -7.11 13.18 9.94
CA PRO A 342 -6.56 12.09 10.74
C PRO A 342 -5.08 11.77 10.45
N GLN A 343 -4.57 12.12 9.27
CA GLN A 343 -3.18 11.93 8.87
C GLN A 343 -2.18 12.80 9.66
N ILE A 344 -2.63 13.80 10.44
CA ILE A 344 -1.77 14.61 11.30
C ILE A 344 -1.31 13.79 12.50
N LEU A 345 -0.05 13.38 12.50
CA LEU A 345 0.54 12.60 13.59
C LEU A 345 0.92 13.48 14.78
N ALA A 346 1.63 14.61 14.51
CA ALA A 346 2.14 15.46 15.57
C ALA A 346 2.37 16.90 15.11
N HIS A 347 2.59 17.79 16.10
CA HIS A 347 3.02 19.16 15.93
C HIS A 347 4.35 19.35 16.65
N TYR A 348 5.29 20.02 15.99
CA TYR A 348 6.61 20.33 16.52
C TYR A 348 6.91 21.81 16.42
N GLU A 349 7.60 22.32 17.42
CA GLU A 349 8.01 23.69 17.54
C GLU A 349 9.52 23.78 17.43
N VAL A 350 10.03 24.56 16.45
CA VAL A 350 11.45 24.58 16.14
C VAL A 350 11.97 25.99 15.88
N SER A 351 13.25 26.17 16.15
CA SER A 351 14.03 27.30 15.67
C SER A 351 15.30 26.83 14.96
N SER A 352 15.39 27.08 13.65
CA SER A 352 16.57 26.70 12.86
C SER A 352 17.81 27.56 13.25
N SER A 353 17.64 28.78 13.78
CA SER A 353 18.75 29.66 14.19
C SER A 353 19.39 29.22 15.50
N THR A 354 18.61 28.66 16.42
CA THR A 354 19.08 28.23 17.76
C THR A 354 19.17 26.71 17.90
N SER A 355 18.76 25.96 16.87
CA SER A 355 18.62 24.51 16.86
C SER A 355 17.62 23.96 17.89
N LEU A 356 16.79 24.82 18.51
CA LEU A 356 15.76 24.40 19.46
C LEU A 356 14.71 23.53 18.76
N GLY A 357 14.36 22.39 19.35
CA GLY A 357 13.35 21.43 18.84
C GLY A 357 13.77 20.62 17.60
N ILE A 358 14.89 20.92 16.95
CA ILE A 358 15.33 20.25 15.71
C ILE A 358 15.58 18.76 15.95
N GLU A 359 16.29 18.39 17.03
CA GLU A 359 16.57 16.98 17.30
C GLU A 359 15.31 16.19 17.68
N THR A 360 14.36 16.82 18.39
CA THR A 360 13.06 16.20 18.70
C THR A 360 12.25 15.92 17.43
N LEU A 361 12.22 16.88 16.50
CA LEU A 361 11.58 16.69 15.18
C LEU A 361 12.31 15.60 14.38
N ARG A 362 13.65 15.61 14.39
CA ARG A 362 14.47 14.62 13.68
C ARG A 362 14.20 13.20 14.19
N GLN A 363 14.10 13.02 15.51
CA GLN A 363 13.74 11.72 16.09
C GLN A 363 12.34 11.27 15.68
N ALA A 364 11.36 12.16 15.69
CA ALA A 364 10.01 11.83 15.23
C ALA A 364 9.98 11.46 13.74
N MET A 365 10.75 12.14 12.92
CA MET A 365 10.90 11.79 11.50
C MET A 365 11.51 10.39 11.33
N ILE A 366 12.50 10.02 12.14
CA ILE A 366 13.10 8.67 12.16
C ILE A 366 12.03 7.61 12.43
N ASP A 367 11.22 7.83 13.49
CA ASP A 367 10.19 6.87 13.90
C ASP A 367 9.07 6.73 12.87
N VAL A 368 8.66 7.84 12.23
CA VAL A 368 7.64 7.83 11.17
C VAL A 368 8.21 7.23 9.88
N ALA A 369 9.41 7.64 9.47
CA ALA A 369 10.03 7.18 8.23
C ALA A 369 10.24 5.66 8.20
N ALA A 370 10.62 5.07 9.35
CA ALA A 370 10.81 3.63 9.47
C ALA A 370 9.54 2.78 9.24
N ASN A 371 8.36 3.42 9.24
CA ASN A 371 7.08 2.77 9.04
C ASN A 371 6.37 3.25 7.76
N LEU A 372 7.05 4.00 6.89
CA LEU A 372 6.48 4.40 5.60
C LEU A 372 6.37 3.18 4.66
N PRO A 373 5.34 3.13 3.83
CA PRO A 373 5.26 2.13 2.77
C PRO A 373 6.53 2.13 1.88
N LEU A 374 6.96 0.96 1.46
CA LEU A 374 8.20 0.69 0.71
C LEU A 374 9.52 0.91 1.49
N MET A 375 9.49 1.50 2.69
CA MET A 375 10.69 1.68 3.50
C MET A 375 11.15 0.33 4.08
N GLY A 376 12.30 -0.16 3.61
CA GLY A 376 12.83 -1.47 3.97
C GLY A 376 12.17 -2.64 3.25
N GLU A 377 11.32 -2.38 2.28
CA GLU A 377 10.77 -3.40 1.40
C GLU A 377 11.89 -4.11 0.63
N LYS A 378 11.82 -5.43 0.55
CA LYS A 378 12.79 -6.23 -0.19
C LYS A 378 12.50 -6.14 -1.69
N TRP A 379 13.31 -5.38 -2.39
CA TRP A 379 13.22 -5.32 -3.85
C TRP A 379 13.97 -6.48 -4.46
N PRO A 380 13.35 -7.21 -5.42
CA PRO A 380 14.08 -8.16 -6.25
C PRO A 380 15.28 -7.49 -6.92
N THR A 381 16.39 -8.21 -7.06
CA THR A 381 17.61 -7.65 -7.66
C THR A 381 17.36 -7.10 -9.07
N ALA A 382 16.49 -7.75 -9.85
CA ALA A 382 16.07 -7.27 -11.17
C ALA A 382 15.42 -5.88 -11.10
N TRP A 383 14.47 -5.67 -10.17
CA TRP A 383 13.78 -4.39 -9.99
C TRP A 383 14.74 -3.27 -9.57
N ARG A 384 15.61 -3.59 -8.61
CA ARG A 384 16.62 -2.64 -8.15
C ARG A 384 17.57 -2.20 -9.26
N ASN A 385 18.05 -3.15 -10.06
CA ASN A 385 18.94 -2.83 -11.18
C ASN A 385 18.22 -1.97 -12.23
N ALA A 386 16.96 -2.26 -12.54
CA ALA A 386 16.15 -1.45 -13.43
C ALA A 386 15.93 -0.03 -12.88
N ALA A 387 15.64 0.10 -11.59
CA ALA A 387 15.49 1.39 -10.93
C ALA A 387 16.78 2.23 -10.99
N TYR A 388 17.92 1.62 -10.73
CA TYR A 388 19.22 2.31 -10.86
C TYR A 388 19.49 2.73 -12.30
N ALA A 389 19.22 1.88 -13.28
CA ALA A 389 19.39 2.26 -14.69
C ALA A 389 18.52 3.46 -15.08
N ILE A 390 17.30 3.54 -14.58
CA ILE A 390 16.41 4.70 -14.79
C ILE A 390 16.94 5.96 -14.09
N ARG A 391 17.40 5.84 -12.84
CA ARG A 391 17.97 6.97 -12.06
C ARG A 391 19.26 7.52 -12.68
N ASP A 392 20.07 6.65 -13.27
CA ASP A 392 21.35 7.00 -13.91
C ASP A 392 21.18 7.51 -15.36
N CYS A 393 19.96 7.46 -15.91
CA CYS A 393 19.68 7.96 -17.25
C CYS A 393 19.86 9.49 -17.31
N GLN A 394 20.64 9.96 -18.29
CA GLN A 394 20.97 11.38 -18.41
C GLN A 394 19.92 12.20 -19.18
N GLU A 395 18.95 11.54 -19.77
CA GLU A 395 17.85 12.21 -20.48
C GLU A 395 16.91 12.90 -19.47
N HIS A 396 16.32 14.00 -19.87
CA HIS A 396 15.32 14.69 -19.05
C HIS A 396 13.99 13.95 -19.04
N TYR A 397 13.67 13.30 -20.16
CA TYR A 397 12.43 12.55 -20.36
C TYR A 397 12.65 11.43 -21.38
N ILE A 398 11.78 10.42 -21.33
CA ILE A 398 11.72 9.31 -22.29
C ILE A 398 10.27 8.97 -22.61
N THR A 399 10.06 8.15 -23.65
CA THR A 399 8.74 7.57 -23.89
C THR A 399 8.46 6.43 -22.90
N PRO A 400 7.18 6.12 -22.58
CA PRO A 400 6.84 4.94 -21.78
C PRO A 400 7.39 3.65 -22.36
N ALA A 401 7.37 3.49 -23.70
CA ALA A 401 7.95 2.33 -24.36
C ALA A 401 9.44 2.16 -24.03
N ALA A 402 10.23 3.23 -24.12
CA ALA A 402 11.65 3.20 -23.78
C ALA A 402 11.88 2.87 -22.29
N MET A 403 11.05 3.41 -21.38
CA MET A 403 11.12 3.07 -19.96
C MET A 403 10.85 1.58 -19.73
N TYR A 404 9.79 1.04 -20.33
CA TYR A 404 9.46 -0.39 -20.19
C TYR A 404 10.52 -1.30 -20.83
N GLU A 405 11.13 -0.89 -21.94
CA GLU A 405 12.29 -1.59 -22.51
C GLU A 405 13.48 -1.60 -21.53
N MET A 406 13.79 -0.48 -20.90
CA MET A 406 14.84 -0.41 -19.87
C MET A 406 14.54 -1.34 -18.69
N ILE A 407 13.29 -1.33 -18.20
CA ILE A 407 12.85 -2.17 -17.10
C ILE A 407 12.99 -3.66 -17.45
N THR A 408 12.48 -4.06 -18.61
CA THR A 408 12.48 -5.47 -19.04
C THR A 408 13.86 -5.97 -19.44
N ALA A 409 14.75 -5.10 -19.93
CA ALA A 409 16.16 -5.42 -20.18
C ALA A 409 16.90 -5.91 -18.93
N HIS A 410 16.45 -5.50 -17.74
CA HIS A 410 16.95 -5.97 -16.45
C HIS A 410 16.22 -7.21 -15.92
N ARG A 411 15.44 -7.90 -16.76
CA ARG A 411 14.69 -9.13 -16.44
C ARG A 411 13.49 -8.94 -15.50
N VAL A 412 13.01 -7.72 -15.34
CA VAL A 412 11.71 -7.48 -14.72
C VAL A 412 10.63 -7.94 -15.70
N ARG A 413 9.65 -8.69 -15.22
CA ARG A 413 8.55 -9.18 -16.06
C ARG A 413 7.62 -8.04 -16.47
N ASN A 414 6.96 -8.20 -17.63
CA ASN A 414 6.06 -7.17 -18.16
C ASN A 414 4.94 -6.82 -17.19
N GLU A 415 4.37 -7.82 -16.50
CA GLU A 415 3.30 -7.67 -15.53
C GLU A 415 3.72 -6.81 -14.33
N HIS A 416 4.99 -6.90 -13.93
CA HIS A 416 5.54 -6.14 -12.80
C HIS A 416 6.15 -4.79 -13.21
N ALA A 417 6.39 -4.57 -14.49
CA ALA A 417 7.03 -3.34 -14.97
C ALA A 417 6.18 -2.08 -14.68
N THR A 418 4.85 -2.20 -14.76
CA THR A 418 3.91 -1.11 -14.42
C THR A 418 3.93 -0.78 -12.93
N ILE A 419 4.10 -1.79 -12.07
CA ILE A 419 4.21 -1.62 -10.62
C ILE A 419 5.51 -0.92 -10.27
N LEU A 420 6.63 -1.35 -10.86
CA LEU A 420 7.91 -0.69 -10.66
C LEU A 420 7.87 0.77 -11.12
N ALA A 421 7.24 1.05 -12.26
CA ALA A 421 7.04 2.43 -12.73
C ALA A 421 6.23 3.28 -11.74
N GLN A 422 5.18 2.70 -11.14
CA GLN A 422 4.40 3.37 -10.10
C GLN A 422 5.24 3.65 -8.84
N TRP A 423 6.04 2.68 -8.39
CA TRP A 423 6.91 2.87 -7.24
C TRP A 423 7.95 3.97 -7.47
N LEU A 424 8.56 3.99 -8.64
CA LEU A 424 9.50 5.06 -9.01
C LEU A 424 8.83 6.44 -9.03
N HIS A 425 7.58 6.52 -9.48
CA HIS A 425 6.79 7.74 -9.42
C HIS A 425 6.49 8.15 -7.95
N ASP A 426 6.04 7.22 -7.12
CA ASP A 426 5.71 7.48 -5.72
C ASP A 426 6.95 7.91 -4.91
N LEU A 427 8.10 7.30 -5.17
CA LEU A 427 9.39 7.67 -4.57
C LEU A 427 9.96 9.00 -5.12
N GLY A 428 9.40 9.49 -6.23
CA GLY A 428 9.83 10.73 -6.86
C GLY A 428 11.07 10.60 -7.73
N ASP A 429 11.44 9.38 -8.12
CA ASP A 429 12.53 9.13 -9.06
C ASP A 429 12.15 9.56 -10.48
N ILE A 430 10.86 9.39 -10.84
CA ILE A 430 10.28 9.83 -12.10
C ILE A 430 8.96 10.57 -11.85
N LEU A 431 8.47 11.30 -12.87
CA LEU A 431 7.11 11.81 -12.91
C LEU A 431 6.40 11.16 -14.10
N TYR A 432 5.46 10.24 -13.81
CA TYR A 432 4.74 9.49 -14.82
C TYR A 432 3.29 9.24 -14.39
N PHE A 433 2.35 9.77 -15.14
CA PHE A 433 0.92 9.67 -14.90
C PHE A 433 0.31 8.54 -15.74
N GLN A 434 0.72 7.29 -15.47
CA GLN A 434 0.38 6.13 -16.31
C GLN A 434 -1.13 5.91 -16.51
N ASN A 435 -1.96 6.31 -15.54
CA ASN A 435 -3.41 6.13 -15.57
C ASN A 435 -4.17 7.36 -16.13
N ASP A 436 -3.45 8.41 -16.52
CA ASP A 436 -4.04 9.61 -17.08
C ASP A 436 -3.87 9.62 -18.61
N PRO A 437 -4.96 9.51 -19.39
CA PRO A 437 -4.87 9.41 -20.85
C PRO A 437 -4.28 10.66 -21.51
N ASP A 438 -4.32 11.81 -20.83
CA ASP A 438 -3.77 13.07 -21.35
C ASP A 438 -2.28 13.25 -21.01
N LEU A 439 -1.74 12.51 -20.03
CA LEU A 439 -0.40 12.68 -19.51
C LEU A 439 0.46 11.41 -19.54
N ASN A 440 -0.04 10.30 -20.05
CA ASN A 440 0.65 9.01 -20.04
C ASN A 440 1.62 8.80 -21.23
N ASP A 441 1.81 9.79 -22.07
CA ASP A 441 2.63 9.72 -23.28
C ASP A 441 4.13 9.99 -23.03
N ILE A 442 4.48 10.57 -21.87
CA ILE A 442 5.84 10.97 -21.50
C ILE A 442 6.16 10.55 -20.07
N VAL A 443 7.39 10.08 -19.86
CA VAL A 443 7.99 9.81 -18.56
C VAL A 443 9.09 10.83 -18.32
N ILE A 444 8.94 11.66 -17.30
CA ILE A 444 9.93 12.66 -16.93
C ILE A 444 10.89 12.03 -15.91
N LEU A 445 12.17 11.95 -16.25
CA LEU A 445 13.22 11.38 -15.42
C LEU A 445 13.85 12.38 -14.46
N GLN A 446 13.71 13.68 -14.75
CA GLN A 446 14.24 14.76 -13.92
C GLN A 446 13.10 15.70 -13.52
N PRO A 447 12.35 15.41 -12.44
CA PRO A 447 11.19 16.21 -12.05
C PRO A 447 11.47 17.71 -11.84
N GLN A 448 12.68 18.06 -11.38
CA GLN A 448 13.12 19.46 -11.23
C GLN A 448 13.13 20.23 -12.55
N TRP A 449 13.42 19.55 -13.67
CA TRP A 449 13.46 20.14 -15.00
C TRP A 449 12.09 20.73 -15.40
N VAL A 450 10.99 20.03 -15.12
CA VAL A 450 9.61 20.51 -15.42
C VAL A 450 9.34 21.83 -14.72
N THR A 451 9.69 21.90 -13.43
CA THR A 451 9.40 23.11 -12.64
C THR A 451 10.19 24.33 -13.12
N GLN A 452 11.39 24.13 -13.65
CA GLN A 452 12.16 25.21 -14.25
C GLN A 452 11.45 25.83 -15.46
N TYR A 453 10.88 25.00 -16.33
CA TYR A 453 10.16 25.47 -17.52
C TYR A 453 8.82 26.12 -17.19
N ILE A 454 8.07 25.54 -16.27
CA ILE A 454 6.81 26.14 -15.79
C ILE A 454 7.10 27.46 -15.09
N SER A 455 8.16 27.53 -14.28
CA SER A 455 8.59 28.75 -13.61
C SER A 455 8.94 29.87 -14.59
N LYS A 456 9.58 29.56 -15.74
CA LYS A 456 9.86 30.56 -16.79
C LYS A 456 8.58 31.26 -17.25
N VAL A 457 7.46 30.52 -17.35
CA VAL A 457 6.16 31.09 -17.72
C VAL A 457 5.58 31.95 -16.61
N LEU A 458 5.53 31.39 -15.40
CA LEU A 458 4.90 32.06 -14.25
C LEU A 458 5.63 33.34 -13.82
N THR A 459 6.95 33.43 -14.06
CA THR A 459 7.77 34.60 -13.72
C THR A 459 8.06 35.52 -14.89
N SER A 460 7.56 35.22 -16.09
CA SER A 460 7.77 36.05 -17.28
C SER A 460 7.08 37.40 -17.13
N GLU A 461 7.85 38.49 -17.20
CA GLU A 461 7.31 39.86 -17.15
C GLU A 461 6.26 40.11 -18.25
N GLU A 462 6.49 39.59 -19.45
CA GLU A 462 5.57 39.74 -20.58
C GLU A 462 4.22 39.04 -20.31
N VAL A 463 4.24 37.85 -19.74
CA VAL A 463 3.03 37.10 -19.37
C VAL A 463 2.30 37.81 -18.23
N ILE A 464 3.03 38.29 -17.21
CA ILE A 464 2.45 39.02 -16.07
C ILE A 464 1.81 40.33 -16.54
N GLN A 465 2.48 41.13 -17.40
CA GLN A 465 1.95 42.37 -17.95
C GLN A 465 0.69 42.16 -18.79
N ARG A 466 0.54 40.98 -19.39
CA ARG A 466 -0.66 40.56 -20.13
C ARG A 466 -1.68 39.84 -19.23
N LEU A 467 -1.66 40.06 -17.95
CA LEU A 467 -2.61 39.50 -16.98
C LEU A 467 -2.64 37.95 -16.99
N GLY A 468 -1.49 37.31 -17.25
CA GLY A 468 -1.36 35.87 -17.29
C GLY A 468 -1.68 35.20 -18.62
N VAL A 469 -1.92 36.00 -19.69
CA VAL A 469 -2.18 35.44 -21.02
C VAL A 469 -0.89 34.89 -21.64
N PHE A 470 -0.82 33.56 -21.78
CA PHE A 470 0.33 32.83 -22.35
C PHE A 470 -0.03 32.39 -23.78
N THR A 471 0.70 32.94 -24.75
CA THR A 471 0.44 32.73 -26.19
C THR A 471 1.46 31.78 -26.81
N ARG A 472 1.20 31.27 -28.03
CA ARG A 472 2.16 30.52 -28.82
C ARG A 472 3.48 31.26 -29.08
N GLN A 473 3.45 32.59 -29.14
CA GLN A 473 4.65 33.40 -29.28
C GLN A 473 5.51 33.34 -28.00
N HIS A 474 4.89 33.42 -26.83
CA HIS A 474 5.57 33.23 -25.55
C HIS A 474 6.16 31.83 -25.42
N MET A 475 5.44 30.77 -25.87
CA MET A 475 5.98 29.42 -25.88
C MET A 475 7.28 29.32 -26.69
N LYS A 476 7.29 29.87 -27.91
CA LYS A 476 8.48 29.87 -28.75
C LYS A 476 9.67 30.63 -28.14
N ALA A 477 9.41 31.67 -27.36
CA ALA A 477 10.45 32.43 -26.70
C ALA A 477 10.94 31.74 -25.42
N LEU A 478 10.04 31.31 -24.54
CA LEU A 478 10.37 30.78 -23.21
C LEU A 478 10.78 29.29 -23.26
N TRP A 479 10.30 28.54 -24.23
CA TRP A 479 10.50 27.10 -24.39
C TRP A 479 11.16 26.73 -25.73
N SER A 480 12.01 27.63 -26.26
CA SER A 480 12.68 27.47 -27.56
C SER A 480 13.64 26.28 -27.63
N ASP A 481 14.10 25.80 -26.48
CA ASP A 481 15.08 24.74 -26.28
C ASP A 481 14.44 23.35 -26.08
N ILE A 482 13.11 23.24 -26.09
CA ILE A 482 12.38 21.98 -26.00
C ILE A 482 11.49 21.76 -27.23
N ASP A 483 11.28 20.49 -27.60
CA ASP A 483 10.47 20.14 -28.75
C ASP A 483 8.96 20.38 -28.54
N ALA A 484 8.20 20.40 -29.65
CA ALA A 484 6.77 20.71 -29.63
C ALA A 484 5.93 19.70 -28.84
N ALA A 485 6.36 18.42 -28.78
CA ALA A 485 5.64 17.39 -28.05
C ALA A 485 5.73 17.65 -26.54
N ILE A 486 6.92 18.03 -26.06
CA ILE A 486 7.14 18.42 -24.67
C ILE A 486 6.43 19.71 -24.32
N GLN A 487 6.45 20.71 -25.21
CA GLN A 487 5.70 21.95 -25.00
C GLN A 487 4.20 21.65 -24.79
N ASP A 488 3.62 20.80 -25.62
CA ASP A 488 2.21 20.39 -25.50
C ASP A 488 1.97 19.58 -24.21
N HIS A 489 2.87 18.68 -23.86
CA HIS A 489 2.78 17.93 -22.60
C HIS A 489 2.80 18.86 -21.37
N PHE A 490 3.68 19.87 -21.36
CA PHE A 490 3.72 20.86 -20.26
C PHE A 490 2.44 21.69 -20.19
N LEU A 491 1.84 22.04 -21.31
CA LEU A 491 0.54 22.73 -21.32
C LEU A 491 -0.57 21.83 -20.73
N ARG A 492 -0.64 20.57 -21.14
CA ARG A 492 -1.61 19.61 -20.59
C ARG A 492 -1.38 19.39 -19.08
N LEU A 493 -0.13 19.32 -18.66
CA LEU A 493 0.23 19.24 -17.25
C LEU A 493 -0.24 20.48 -16.47
N MET A 494 0.00 21.67 -17.00
CA MET A 494 -0.46 22.92 -16.39
C MET A 494 -2.00 22.99 -16.33
N GLU A 495 -2.70 22.56 -17.36
CA GLU A 495 -4.18 22.51 -17.39
C GLU A 495 -4.73 21.51 -16.36
N LYS A 496 -4.15 20.31 -16.28
CA LYS A 496 -4.59 19.25 -15.37
C LYS A 496 -4.51 19.64 -13.89
N PHE A 497 -3.58 20.51 -13.54
CA PHE A 497 -3.33 20.94 -12.17
C PHE A 497 -3.75 22.42 -11.93
N ASP A 498 -4.68 22.92 -12.75
CA ASP A 498 -5.32 24.23 -12.58
C ASP A 498 -4.33 25.42 -12.60
N LEU A 499 -3.17 25.27 -13.24
CA LEU A 499 -2.20 26.36 -13.47
C LEU A 499 -2.57 27.22 -14.68
N SER A 500 -3.26 26.64 -15.63
CA SER A 500 -3.70 27.31 -16.85
C SER A 500 -5.02 26.72 -17.36
N TYR A 501 -5.68 27.43 -18.24
CA TYR A 501 -6.82 26.94 -19.01
C TYR A 501 -6.77 27.51 -20.43
N ARG A 502 -7.22 26.75 -21.40
CA ARG A 502 -7.26 27.19 -22.80
C ARG A 502 -8.43 28.16 -23.01
N ILE A 503 -8.13 29.32 -23.55
CA ILE A 503 -9.15 30.22 -24.04
C ILE A 503 -9.46 29.78 -25.47
N LEU A 504 -10.66 29.23 -25.68
CA LEU A 504 -11.18 28.91 -27.03
C LEU A 504 -11.79 30.19 -27.60
N GLU A 505 -10.99 31.02 -28.26
CA GLU A 505 -11.52 32.08 -29.08
C GLU A 505 -12.18 31.52 -30.34
N ASN A 506 -13.26 32.19 -30.82
CA ASN A 506 -14.01 31.79 -31.99
C ASN A 506 -13.05 31.49 -33.17
N ARG A 507 -13.27 30.37 -33.86
CA ARG A 507 -12.42 29.81 -34.91
C ARG A 507 -12.00 30.78 -36.05
N ASP A 508 -12.59 31.95 -36.12
CA ASP A 508 -12.35 32.90 -37.20
C ASP A 508 -11.29 33.98 -36.90
N GLN A 509 -10.78 34.09 -35.65
CA GLN A 509 -9.69 35.03 -35.29
C GLN A 509 -8.37 34.36 -34.88
N ALA A 510 -8.35 33.05 -34.68
CA ALA A 510 -7.18 32.32 -34.18
C ALA A 510 -6.11 32.00 -35.24
N LEU A 511 -6.17 32.53 -36.44
CA LEU A 511 -5.18 32.27 -37.49
C LEU A 511 -4.16 33.39 -37.72
N GLU A 512 -4.25 34.51 -37.00
CA GLU A 512 -3.35 35.67 -37.16
C GLU A 512 -2.60 36.15 -35.91
N GLU A 513 -2.76 35.51 -34.72
CA GLU A 513 -1.97 35.87 -33.53
C GLU A 513 -1.10 34.74 -33.00
#